data_da5b2914322a18b183bdf274d174fdd6
#
_entry.id   da5b2914322a18b183bdf274d174fdd6
#
_cell.length_a   1.000
_cell.length_b   1.000
_cell.length_c   1.000
_cell.angle_alpha   90.00
_cell.angle_beta   90.00
_cell.angle_gamma   90.00
#
_symmetry.space_group_name_H-M   'P 1'
#
loop_
_entity.id
_entity.type
_entity.pdbx_description
1 polymer ?
#
loop_
_entity_poly.entity_id
_entity_poly.type
_entity_poly.pdbx_seq_one_letter_code
_entity_poly.pdbx_strand_id
1 'polypeptide(L)'
;MKTRRLCAVIAAAATLLGGMAFGTAGAYAAGSASIEVRHSQKGHTYSAYKFASLTVDGDAVQVDTDADWVTAVTDAVAAANNNMDPVVSMPSEYDSNPAAFAATKTGDNDAAWFRTFAASLAVGDGVVADKTVAGNGGTAAIGSLEEGWYLITDVDGEGGR
;
A
#
# COMPACT_ATOMS: atom_id res chain seq x y z
N MET A 1 2.20 -22.10 -18.91
CA MET A 1 2.69 -21.15 -17.89
C MET A 1 1.70 -20.01 -17.78
N LYS A 2 0.91 -19.98 -16.72
CA LYS A 2 -0.10 -18.92 -16.50
C LYS A 2 0.62 -17.73 -15.87
N THR A 3 0.75 -16.66 -16.62
CA THR A 3 1.33 -15.40 -16.14
C THR A 3 0.32 -14.74 -15.20
N ARG A 4 0.50 -14.91 -13.90
CA ARG A 4 -0.17 -14.05 -12.91
C ARG A 4 0.41 -12.65 -13.09
N ARG A 5 -0.31 -11.78 -13.74
CA ARG A 5 0.03 -10.36 -13.75
C ARG A 5 -0.40 -9.80 -12.40
N LEU A 6 0.48 -9.85 -11.42
CA LEU A 6 0.32 -9.06 -10.21
C LEU A 6 0.59 -7.59 -10.60
N CYS A 7 -0.47 -6.83 -10.76
CA CYS A 7 -0.36 -5.39 -10.74
C CYS A 7 -0.44 -4.95 -9.28
N ALA A 8 0.70 -4.87 -8.60
CA ALA A 8 0.75 -4.31 -7.26
C ALA A 8 0.66 -2.79 -7.36
N VAL A 9 -0.35 -2.21 -6.74
CA VAL A 9 -0.50 -0.76 -6.58
C VAL A 9 -0.53 -0.47 -5.08
N ILE A 10 0.37 0.38 -4.62
CA ILE A 10 0.31 0.91 -3.26
C ILE A 10 -0.68 2.08 -3.28
N ALA A 11 -1.75 1.93 -2.54
CA ALA A 11 -2.69 3.01 -2.31
C ALA A 11 -2.64 3.42 -0.85
N ALA A 12 -2.39 4.69 -0.59
CA ALA A 12 -2.59 5.27 0.72
C ALA A 12 -4.06 5.66 0.84
N ALA A 13 -4.79 4.99 1.71
CA ALA A 13 -6.13 5.40 2.08
C ALA A 13 -6.03 6.50 3.14
N ALA A 14 -5.42 7.60 2.76
CA ALA A 14 -5.45 8.83 3.54
C ALA A 14 -5.94 9.93 2.61
N THR A 15 -7.05 10.53 2.94
CA THR A 15 -7.62 11.70 2.26
C THR A 15 -6.76 12.97 2.47
N LEU A 16 -5.49 12.82 2.80
CA LEU A 16 -4.58 13.92 3.17
C LEU A 16 -3.63 14.37 2.06
N LEU A 17 -3.78 13.91 0.81
CA LEU A 17 -2.94 14.35 -0.29
C LEU A 17 -3.72 15.05 -1.39
N GLY A 18 -4.43 16.08 -1.00
CA GLY A 18 -5.10 17.00 -1.91
C GLY A 18 -5.35 18.34 -1.28
N GLY A 19 -4.33 19.18 -1.22
CA GLY A 19 -4.49 20.59 -0.87
C GLY A 19 -4.28 20.89 0.61
N MET A 20 -3.29 21.76 0.87
CA MET A 20 -3.16 22.46 2.14
C MET A 20 -4.44 23.25 2.42
N ALA A 21 -5.27 22.69 3.28
CA ALA A 21 -6.25 23.43 4.04
C ALA A 21 -5.95 23.17 5.51
N PHE A 22 -5.21 24.05 6.12
CA PHE A 22 -5.14 24.16 7.56
C PHE A 22 -6.56 24.50 8.05
N GLY A 23 -7.26 23.51 8.55
CA GLY A 23 -8.60 23.71 9.07
C GLY A 23 -9.08 22.49 9.83
N THR A 24 -8.98 22.56 11.15
CA THR A 24 -9.63 21.71 12.15
C THR A 24 -9.44 20.21 11.98
N ALA A 25 -8.71 19.60 12.92
CA ALA A 25 -8.65 18.17 13.15
C ALA A 25 -10.08 17.62 13.29
N GLY A 26 -10.68 17.21 12.21
CA GLY A 26 -11.88 16.38 12.22
C GLY A 26 -11.45 15.00 12.65
N ALA A 27 -11.98 14.47 13.74
CA ALA A 27 -11.87 13.06 14.06
C ALA A 27 -12.47 12.28 12.88
N TYR A 28 -11.63 11.71 12.04
CA TYR A 28 -12.09 10.81 11.00
C TYR A 28 -12.60 9.54 11.68
N ALA A 29 -13.85 9.20 11.45
CA ALA A 29 -14.42 7.96 11.97
C ALA A 29 -13.63 6.78 11.37
N ALA A 30 -13.12 5.91 12.24
CA ALA A 30 -12.44 4.68 11.81
C ALA A 30 -13.33 3.93 10.79
N GLY A 31 -12.74 3.51 9.68
CA GLY A 31 -13.44 2.79 8.64
C GLY A 31 -14.17 3.64 7.60
N SER A 32 -13.86 4.94 7.48
CA SER A 32 -14.47 5.83 6.48
C SER A 32 -13.68 6.00 5.18
N ALA A 33 -12.44 5.50 5.13
CA ALA A 33 -11.61 5.60 3.95
C ALA A 33 -12.04 4.63 2.84
N SER A 34 -11.77 5.01 1.58
CA SER A 34 -12.03 4.16 0.42
C SER A 34 -10.94 4.31 -0.64
N ILE A 35 -10.70 3.22 -1.37
CA ILE A 35 -9.80 3.18 -2.52
C ILE A 35 -10.64 2.91 -3.76
N GLU A 36 -10.53 3.77 -4.77
CA GLU A 36 -11.18 3.60 -6.05
C GLU A 36 -10.24 2.93 -7.05
N VAL A 37 -10.65 1.77 -7.55
CA VAL A 37 -10.01 1.08 -8.67
C VAL A 37 -10.72 1.52 -9.95
N ARG A 38 -10.10 2.44 -10.68
CA ARG A 38 -10.62 2.94 -11.95
C ARG A 38 -10.32 1.95 -13.08
N HIS A 39 -11.22 1.85 -14.03
CA HIS A 39 -11.13 0.89 -15.14
C HIS A 39 -11.04 -0.56 -14.66
N SER A 40 -11.73 -0.89 -13.57
CA SER A 40 -11.79 -2.24 -13.07
C SER A 40 -12.34 -3.19 -14.12
N GLN A 41 -11.78 -4.39 -14.24
CA GLN A 41 -12.17 -5.37 -15.25
C GLN A 41 -13.24 -6.30 -14.70
N LYS A 42 -14.24 -6.62 -15.52
CA LYS A 42 -15.26 -7.63 -15.16
C LYS A 42 -14.60 -8.99 -14.99
N GLY A 43 -15.00 -9.75 -13.99
CA GLY A 43 -14.44 -11.06 -13.67
C GLY A 43 -13.15 -11.01 -12.85
N HIS A 44 -12.60 -9.83 -12.58
CA HIS A 44 -11.46 -9.65 -11.68
C HIS A 44 -11.91 -9.41 -10.25
N THR A 45 -11.06 -9.78 -9.31
CA THR A 45 -11.23 -9.46 -7.89
C THR A 45 -10.05 -8.60 -7.42
N TYR A 46 -10.38 -7.45 -6.87
CA TYR A 46 -9.42 -6.54 -6.28
C TYR A 46 -9.42 -6.72 -4.77
N SER A 47 -8.24 -6.97 -4.20
CA SER A 47 -8.08 -7.23 -2.77
C SER A 47 -7.15 -6.18 -2.17
N ALA A 48 -7.56 -5.60 -1.04
CA ALA A 48 -6.76 -4.65 -0.27
C ALA A 48 -6.17 -5.34 0.96
N TYR A 49 -4.87 -5.19 1.15
CA TYR A 49 -4.11 -5.71 2.27
C TYR A 49 -3.42 -4.53 2.96
N LYS A 50 -3.80 -4.25 4.20
CA LYS A 50 -3.13 -3.22 5.00
C LYS A 50 -1.78 -3.75 5.46
N PHE A 51 -0.72 -3.07 5.07
CA PHE A 51 0.63 -3.45 5.48
C PHE A 51 1.27 -2.45 6.45
N ALA A 52 0.67 -1.27 6.61
CA ALA A 52 1.07 -0.30 7.61
C ALA A 52 -0.11 0.54 8.07
N SER A 53 -0.13 0.84 9.35
CA SER A 53 -1.11 1.70 9.98
C SER A 53 -0.61 3.14 10.03
N LEU A 54 -1.53 4.11 9.95
CA LEU A 54 -1.23 5.53 10.12
C LEU A 54 -1.79 6.00 11.44
N THR A 55 -0.96 6.69 12.23
CA THR A 55 -1.38 7.37 13.45
C THR A 55 -1.07 8.86 13.31
N VAL A 56 -2.05 9.70 13.58
CA VAL A 56 -1.91 11.15 13.57
C VAL A 56 -1.83 11.64 15.00
N ASP A 57 -0.71 12.30 15.34
CA ASP A 57 -0.51 12.95 16.63
C ASP A 57 -0.16 14.43 16.41
N GLY A 58 -1.15 15.29 16.59
CA GLY A 58 -1.06 16.70 16.22
C GLY A 58 -0.83 16.89 14.72
N ASP A 59 0.29 17.51 14.36
CA ASP A 59 0.69 17.71 12.95
C ASP A 59 1.61 16.58 12.42
N ALA A 60 1.96 15.61 13.26
CA ALA A 60 2.83 14.49 12.89
C ALA A 60 2.01 13.28 12.43
N VAL A 61 2.43 12.68 11.34
CA VAL A 61 1.90 11.39 10.86
C VAL A 61 2.97 10.34 11.12
N GLN A 62 2.63 9.35 11.92
CA GLN A 62 3.46 8.19 12.18
C GLN A 62 2.97 7.03 11.33
N VAL A 63 3.91 6.29 10.73
CA VAL A 63 3.64 5.10 9.94
C VAL A 63 4.20 3.91 10.70
N ASP A 64 3.38 2.92 10.99
CA ASP A 64 3.77 1.70 11.71
C ASP A 64 3.50 0.47 10.84
N THR A 65 4.54 -0.32 10.59
CA THR A 65 4.41 -1.57 9.81
C THR A 65 3.62 -2.59 10.61
N ASP A 66 2.59 -3.18 10.00
CA ASP A 66 1.84 -4.26 10.65
C ASP A 66 2.75 -5.50 10.81
N ALA A 67 2.66 -6.18 11.97
CA ALA A 67 3.61 -7.21 12.37
C ALA A 67 3.80 -8.34 11.34
N ASP A 68 2.71 -8.76 10.71
CA ASP A 68 2.72 -9.84 9.69
C ASP A 68 3.38 -9.40 8.37
N TRP A 69 3.63 -8.10 8.22
CA TRP A 69 4.19 -7.51 7.01
C TRP A 69 5.64 -7.08 7.13
N VAL A 70 6.24 -7.12 8.33
CA VAL A 70 7.61 -6.63 8.55
C VAL A 70 8.60 -7.27 7.59
N THR A 71 8.56 -8.58 7.41
CA THR A 71 9.47 -9.30 6.49
C THR A 71 9.24 -8.88 5.04
N ALA A 72 7.99 -8.90 4.57
CA ALA A 72 7.66 -8.56 3.19
C ALA A 72 8.02 -7.10 2.84
N VAL A 73 7.78 -6.19 3.79
CA VAL A 73 8.14 -4.76 3.61
C VAL A 73 9.65 -4.57 3.64
N THR A 74 10.38 -5.28 4.52
CA THR A 74 11.85 -5.25 4.56
C THR A 74 12.45 -5.72 3.23
N ASP A 75 11.96 -6.83 2.70
CA ASP A 75 12.43 -7.37 1.41
C ASP A 75 12.15 -6.41 0.25
N ALA A 76 10.97 -5.79 0.25
CA ALA A 76 10.61 -4.78 -0.76
C ALA A 76 11.47 -3.52 -0.65
N VAL A 77 11.78 -3.05 0.57
CA VAL A 77 12.73 -1.96 0.82
C VAL A 77 14.12 -2.31 0.32
N ALA A 78 14.61 -3.52 0.62
CA ALA A 78 15.91 -3.97 0.16
C ALA A 78 15.99 -4.02 -1.37
N ALA A 79 14.97 -4.53 -2.05
CA ALA A 79 14.89 -4.56 -3.50
C ALA A 79 14.91 -3.13 -4.09
N ALA A 80 14.13 -2.21 -3.51
CA ALA A 80 14.10 -0.82 -3.95
C ALA A 80 15.44 -0.11 -3.73
N ASN A 81 16.08 -0.33 -2.58
CA ASN A 81 17.38 0.25 -2.24
C ASN A 81 18.50 -0.27 -3.15
N ASN A 82 18.49 -1.55 -3.50
CA ASN A 82 19.48 -2.16 -4.40
C ASN A 82 19.36 -1.65 -5.84
N ASN A 83 18.20 -1.11 -6.21
CA ASN A 83 17.97 -0.53 -7.53
C ASN A 83 18.35 0.96 -7.60
N MET A 84 18.91 1.52 -6.54
CA MET A 84 19.40 2.89 -6.50
C MET A 84 20.88 2.97 -6.84
N ASP A 85 21.32 4.10 -7.41
CA ASP A 85 22.74 4.39 -7.65
C ASP A 85 23.08 5.74 -7.01
N PRO A 86 23.88 5.78 -5.94
CA PRO A 86 24.45 4.62 -5.21
C PRO A 86 23.40 3.80 -4.44
N VAL A 87 23.71 2.52 -4.19
CA VAL A 87 22.88 1.65 -3.36
C VAL A 87 22.73 2.25 -1.96
N VAL A 88 21.51 2.25 -1.45
CA VAL A 88 21.16 2.77 -0.12
C VAL A 88 20.91 1.60 0.83
N SER A 89 21.29 1.76 2.09
CA SER A 89 20.94 0.79 3.14
C SER A 89 19.85 1.38 4.04
N MET A 90 18.92 0.54 4.48
CA MET A 90 17.98 0.91 5.53
C MET A 90 18.73 0.93 6.87
N PRO A 91 18.67 2.03 7.63
CA PRO A 91 19.23 2.07 8.98
C PRO A 91 18.54 1.07 9.92
N SER A 92 19.29 0.48 10.86
CA SER A 92 18.79 -0.56 11.76
C SER A 92 17.67 -0.09 12.71
N GLU A 93 17.53 1.21 12.90
CA GLU A 93 16.41 1.79 13.66
C GLU A 93 15.04 1.50 13.04
N TYR A 94 15.01 1.16 11.75
CA TYR A 94 13.79 0.80 11.01
C TYR A 94 13.56 -0.71 10.87
N ASP A 95 14.43 -1.57 11.44
CA ASP A 95 14.33 -3.03 11.27
C ASP A 95 12.98 -3.60 11.69
N SER A 96 12.37 -3.02 12.74
CA SER A 96 11.03 -3.40 13.19
C SER A 96 9.89 -2.60 12.54
N ASN A 97 10.22 -1.51 11.83
CA ASN A 97 9.23 -0.63 11.19
C ASN A 97 9.72 -0.15 9.81
N PRO A 98 9.89 -1.04 8.83
CA PRO A 98 10.41 -0.69 7.51
C PRO A 98 9.48 0.22 6.70
N ALA A 99 8.18 0.25 6.98
CA ALA A 99 7.27 1.21 6.35
C ALA A 99 7.56 2.66 6.76
N ALA A 100 8.01 2.88 8.02
CA ALA A 100 8.46 4.20 8.45
C ALA A 100 9.69 4.66 7.63
N PHE A 101 10.63 3.77 7.30
CA PHE A 101 11.71 4.11 6.38
C PHE A 101 11.19 4.47 4.99
N ALA A 102 10.26 3.69 4.45
CA ALA A 102 9.63 4.01 3.17
C ALA A 102 8.95 5.39 3.19
N ALA A 103 8.34 5.78 4.32
CA ALA A 103 7.73 7.10 4.50
C ALA A 103 8.73 8.26 4.47
N THR A 104 10.02 8.02 4.68
CA THR A 104 11.06 9.06 4.52
C THR A 104 11.35 9.41 3.05
N LYS A 105 10.91 8.59 2.10
CA LYS A 105 11.09 8.77 0.67
C LYS A 105 10.00 9.71 0.14
N THR A 106 10.28 10.99 0.09
CA THR A 106 9.30 12.03 -0.30
C THR A 106 9.76 12.91 -1.48
N GLY A 107 10.93 12.61 -2.04
CA GLY A 107 11.51 13.40 -3.12
C GLY A 107 10.97 13.02 -4.50
N ASP A 108 11.06 13.98 -5.45
CA ASP A 108 10.67 13.74 -6.85
C ASP A 108 11.48 12.60 -7.49
N ASN A 109 12.69 12.33 -6.97
CA ASN A 109 13.57 11.26 -7.42
C ASN A 109 13.18 9.89 -6.85
N ASP A 110 12.29 9.84 -5.86
CA ASP A 110 11.90 8.59 -5.19
C ASP A 110 10.80 7.81 -5.95
N ALA A 111 10.26 8.36 -7.03
CA ALA A 111 9.23 7.69 -7.83
C ALA A 111 9.71 6.33 -8.40
N ALA A 112 11.00 6.21 -8.77
CA ALA A 112 11.58 4.95 -9.24
C ALA A 112 11.72 3.95 -8.08
N TRP A 113 12.13 4.43 -6.91
CA TRP A 113 12.22 3.66 -5.70
C TRP A 113 10.86 3.07 -5.32
N PHE A 114 9.80 3.91 -5.28
CA PHE A 114 8.45 3.44 -4.96
C PHE A 114 7.89 2.43 -5.98
N ARG A 115 8.20 2.58 -7.26
CA ARG A 115 7.80 1.57 -8.26
C ARG A 115 8.45 0.22 -8.00
N THR A 116 9.74 0.19 -7.67
CA THR A 116 10.45 -1.06 -7.34
C THR A 116 9.93 -1.64 -6.03
N PHE A 117 9.75 -0.81 -5.02
CA PHE A 117 9.15 -1.20 -3.74
C PHE A 117 7.78 -1.85 -3.93
N ALA A 118 6.87 -1.18 -4.64
CA ALA A 118 5.53 -1.70 -4.91
C ALA A 118 5.54 -3.02 -5.72
N ALA A 119 6.43 -3.11 -6.71
CA ALA A 119 6.57 -4.32 -7.53
C ALA A 119 7.16 -5.52 -6.77
N SER A 120 7.92 -5.24 -5.70
CA SER A 120 8.58 -6.26 -4.88
C SER A 120 7.77 -6.65 -3.65
N LEU A 121 6.77 -5.83 -3.26
CA LEU A 121 5.93 -6.13 -2.12
C LEU A 121 4.99 -7.29 -2.46
N ALA A 122 5.09 -8.37 -1.70
CA ALA A 122 4.33 -9.60 -1.90
C ALA A 122 3.47 -9.90 -0.67
N VAL A 123 2.27 -10.46 -0.92
CA VAL A 123 1.41 -10.96 0.15
C VAL A 123 2.05 -12.23 0.71
N GLY A 124 2.33 -12.24 2.01
CA GLY A 124 2.87 -13.38 2.72
C GLY A 124 1.88 -14.55 2.80
N ASP A 125 2.40 -15.75 3.03
CA ASP A 125 1.57 -16.93 3.24
C ASP A 125 0.68 -16.77 4.47
N GLY A 126 -0.62 -17.00 4.28
CA GLY A 126 -1.61 -16.89 5.36
C GLY A 126 -2.14 -15.48 5.63
N VAL A 127 -1.61 -14.45 4.97
CA VAL A 127 -2.15 -13.10 5.08
C VAL A 127 -3.48 -13.00 4.33
N VAL A 128 -4.50 -12.55 5.05
CA VAL A 128 -5.87 -12.41 4.52
C VAL A 128 -6.12 -10.96 4.12
N ALA A 129 -6.82 -10.76 3.00
CA ALA A 129 -7.22 -9.41 2.59
C ALA A 129 -8.17 -8.76 3.60
N ASP A 130 -7.93 -7.50 3.92
CA ASP A 130 -8.85 -6.71 4.77
C ASP A 130 -10.19 -6.51 4.09
N LYS A 131 -10.15 -6.24 2.78
CA LYS A 131 -11.36 -6.06 1.96
C LYS A 131 -11.11 -6.54 0.53
N THR A 132 -12.21 -6.97 -0.09
CA THR A 132 -12.23 -7.35 -1.51
C THR A 132 -13.40 -6.70 -2.23
N VAL A 133 -13.25 -6.46 -3.52
CA VAL A 133 -14.33 -5.99 -4.39
C VAL A 133 -14.21 -6.65 -5.77
N ALA A 134 -15.33 -7.02 -6.35
CA ALA A 134 -15.39 -7.51 -7.73
C ALA A 134 -15.30 -6.33 -8.72
N GLY A 135 -14.55 -6.54 -9.79
CA GLY A 135 -14.51 -5.60 -10.91
C GLY A 135 -15.85 -5.57 -11.68
N ASN A 136 -16.27 -4.38 -12.04
CA ASN A 136 -17.57 -4.15 -12.70
C ASN A 136 -17.46 -3.61 -14.13
N GLY A 137 -16.26 -3.38 -14.62
CA GLY A 137 -15.99 -2.77 -15.93
C GLY A 137 -15.93 -1.23 -15.89
N GLY A 138 -16.02 -0.64 -14.69
CA GLY A 138 -15.94 0.79 -14.45
C GLY A 138 -15.07 1.11 -13.24
N THR A 139 -15.58 1.90 -12.31
CA THR A 139 -14.93 2.17 -11.03
C THR A 139 -15.45 1.20 -9.97
N ALA A 140 -14.55 0.40 -9.39
CA ALA A 140 -14.84 -0.42 -8.23
C ALA A 140 -14.29 0.24 -6.97
N ALA A 141 -15.08 0.38 -5.92
CA ALA A 141 -14.67 1.03 -4.67
C ALA A 141 -14.49 0.00 -3.55
N ILE A 142 -13.30 -0.02 -2.96
CA ILE A 142 -13.00 -0.78 -1.75
C ILE A 142 -13.22 0.17 -0.58
N GLY A 143 -14.37 0.06 0.08
CA GLY A 143 -14.77 0.97 1.15
C GLY A 143 -14.59 0.40 2.55
N SER A 144 -14.89 1.24 3.55
CA SER A 144 -14.79 0.89 4.96
C SER A 144 -13.38 0.45 5.37
N LEU A 145 -12.37 1.14 4.85
CA LEU A 145 -10.98 0.93 5.19
C LEU A 145 -10.59 1.78 6.40
N GLU A 146 -9.69 1.27 7.20
CA GLU A 146 -8.99 2.06 8.21
C GLU A 146 -7.91 2.93 7.56
N GLU A 147 -7.41 3.92 8.28
CA GLU A 147 -6.27 4.70 7.80
C GLU A 147 -5.02 3.81 7.76
N GLY A 148 -4.31 3.85 6.63
CA GLY A 148 -3.15 2.99 6.45
C GLY A 148 -2.62 2.96 5.02
N TRP A 149 -1.57 2.20 4.83
CA TRP A 149 -1.03 1.88 3.52
C TRP A 149 -1.48 0.49 3.10
N TYR A 150 -1.94 0.39 1.87
CA TYR A 150 -2.52 -0.83 1.34
C TYR A 150 -1.81 -1.30 0.08
N LEU A 151 -1.53 -2.60 0.03
CA LEU A 151 -1.22 -3.31 -1.21
C LEU A 151 -2.55 -3.70 -1.86
N ILE A 152 -2.75 -3.29 -3.10
CA ILE A 152 -3.91 -3.72 -3.89
C ILE A 152 -3.44 -4.77 -4.89
N THR A 153 -4.06 -5.94 -4.84
CA THR A 153 -3.82 -7.00 -5.82
C THR A 153 -5.01 -7.14 -6.75
N ASP A 154 -4.73 -7.48 -7.98
CA ASP A 154 -5.71 -7.82 -9.03
C ASP A 154 -5.58 -9.30 -9.37
N VAL A 155 -6.65 -10.04 -9.16
CA VAL A 155 -6.71 -11.46 -9.50
C VAL A 155 -7.81 -11.69 -10.53
N ASP A 156 -7.43 -12.24 -11.67
CA ASP A 156 -8.37 -12.69 -12.70
C ASP A 156 -9.27 -13.79 -12.14
N GLY A 157 -10.57 -13.56 -12.18
CA GLY A 157 -11.58 -14.49 -11.68
C GLY A 157 -11.81 -15.74 -12.56
N GLU A 158 -11.11 -15.86 -13.67
CA GLU A 158 -11.03 -17.11 -14.44
C GLU A 158 -10.09 -18.11 -13.72
N GLY A 159 -10.42 -18.39 -12.46
CA GLY A 159 -9.93 -19.52 -11.71
C GLY A 159 -10.42 -20.80 -12.37
N GLY A 160 -9.57 -21.35 -13.19
CA GLY A 160 -9.56 -22.67 -13.78
C GLY A 160 -10.84 -23.51 -13.78
N ARG A 161 -11.31 -23.80 -14.93
CA ARG A 161 -11.81 -25.12 -15.26
C ARG A 161 -10.65 -25.98 -15.73
#